data_b9016a45083f013e74afbf182b1d2e5f
#
_entry.id   b9016a45083f013e74afbf182b1d2e5f
#
_cell.length_a   1.000
_cell.length_b   1.000
_cell.length_c   1.000
_cell.angle_alpha   90.00
_cell.angle_beta   90.00
_cell.angle_gamma   90.00
#
_symmetry.space_group_name_H-M   'P 1'
#
loop_
_entity.id
_entity.type
_entity.pdbx_description
1 polymer ?
#
loop_
_entity_poly.entity_id
_entity_poly.type
_entity_poly.pdbx_seq_one_letter_code
_entity_poly.pdbx_strand_id
1 'polypeptide(L)'
;MFTRIATSIFLAAGFVIPCVAQSGTAPARPTLLIHGNYCGPGNNAPLAPVDALDAACARHDACTPNDGLPSKACNLRLQVEAERIADDPRQSPELRIVAGVVASGAAIMPSAAPGRSTRRTVTGGVED
;
A
#
# COMPACT_ATOMS: atom_id res chain seq x y z
N MET A 1 54.98 10.09 65.47
CA MET A 1 53.52 10.05 65.19
C MET A 1 53.35 10.35 63.69
N PHE A 2 53.24 9.37 62.83
CA PHE A 2 53.06 9.57 61.40
C PHE A 2 51.67 9.13 61.01
N THR A 3 50.80 10.12 60.72
CA THR A 3 49.43 9.93 60.29
C THR A 3 49.45 9.60 58.78
N ARG A 4 49.09 8.37 58.40
CA ARG A 4 48.92 7.97 56.98
C ARG A 4 47.54 8.38 56.51
N ILE A 5 47.49 9.32 55.57
CA ILE A 5 46.25 9.68 54.90
C ILE A 5 46.07 8.68 53.74
N ALA A 6 45.05 7.84 53.82
CA ALA A 6 44.65 6.97 52.74
C ALA A 6 43.74 7.69 51.80
N THR A 7 44.22 7.99 50.58
CA THR A 7 43.45 8.60 49.50
C THR A 7 42.65 7.50 48.76
N SER A 8 41.35 7.44 48.96
CA SER A 8 40.45 6.54 48.25
C SER A 8 40.14 7.13 46.86
N ILE A 9 40.61 6.45 45.82
CA ILE A 9 40.28 6.74 44.43
C ILE A 9 38.97 6.05 44.09
N PHE A 10 37.87 6.79 43.93
CA PHE A 10 36.65 6.25 43.39
C PHE A 10 36.72 6.19 41.86
N LEU A 11 36.83 4.99 41.31
CA LEU A 11 36.66 4.73 39.90
C LEU A 11 35.14 4.80 39.58
N ALA A 12 34.71 5.86 38.94
CA ALA A 12 33.35 5.94 38.36
C ALA A 12 33.35 5.14 37.06
N ALA A 13 32.80 3.94 37.09
CA ALA A 13 32.53 3.14 35.89
C ALA A 13 31.31 3.75 35.19
N GLY A 14 31.56 4.47 34.12
CA GLY A 14 30.52 4.99 33.23
C GLY A 14 29.84 3.85 32.46
N PHE A 15 28.60 3.52 32.82
CA PHE A 15 27.76 2.65 32.02
C PHE A 15 27.31 3.38 30.76
N VAL A 16 27.94 3.06 29.61
CA VAL A 16 27.46 3.45 28.31
C VAL A 16 26.32 2.51 27.95
N ILE A 17 25.07 2.99 28.06
CA ILE A 17 23.91 2.25 27.61
C ILE A 17 23.86 2.41 26.08
N PRO A 18 24.01 1.33 25.27
CA PRO A 18 23.81 1.43 23.85
C PRO A 18 22.33 1.72 23.60
N CYS A 19 22.05 2.86 23.00
CA CYS A 19 20.71 3.19 22.49
C CYS A 19 20.46 2.28 21.28
N VAL A 20 19.84 1.11 21.52
CA VAL A 20 19.37 0.23 20.46
C VAL A 20 18.18 0.97 19.85
N ALA A 21 18.39 1.58 18.67
CA ALA A 21 17.31 2.07 17.85
C ALA A 21 16.47 0.85 17.45
N GLN A 22 15.39 0.62 18.19
CA GLN A 22 14.36 -0.33 17.78
C GLN A 22 13.73 0.26 16.53
N SER A 23 14.13 -0.29 15.38
CA SER A 23 13.37 -0.10 14.15
C SER A 23 11.99 -0.69 14.42
N GLY A 24 11.08 0.16 14.86
CA GLY A 24 9.67 -0.20 15.03
C GLY A 24 9.13 -0.60 13.68
N THR A 25 9.10 -1.90 13.40
CA THR A 25 8.31 -2.43 12.30
C THR A 25 6.89 -2.05 12.63
N ALA A 26 6.32 -1.09 11.89
CA ALA A 26 4.91 -0.77 12.00
C ALA A 26 4.12 -2.09 11.89
N PRO A 27 3.11 -2.33 12.74
CA PRO A 27 2.35 -3.56 12.67
C PRO A 27 1.82 -3.70 11.24
N ALA A 28 2.20 -4.80 10.57
CA ALA A 28 1.71 -5.10 9.24
C ALA A 28 0.18 -5.08 9.30
N ARG A 29 -0.46 -4.26 8.47
CA ARG A 29 -1.92 -4.24 8.38
C ARG A 29 -2.36 -5.67 8.02
N PRO A 30 -3.38 -6.22 8.70
CA PRO A 30 -3.86 -7.55 8.36
C PRO A 30 -4.29 -7.56 6.89
N THR A 31 -3.72 -8.47 6.12
CA THR A 31 -4.09 -8.67 4.71
C THR A 31 -5.15 -9.76 4.64
N LEU A 32 -6.22 -9.50 3.90
CA LEU A 32 -7.25 -10.49 3.59
C LEU A 32 -7.26 -10.71 2.08
N LEU A 33 -6.24 -11.43 1.60
CA LEU A 33 -6.08 -11.69 0.17
C LEU A 33 -6.93 -12.89 -0.25
N ILE A 34 -7.62 -12.74 -1.37
CA ILE A 34 -8.40 -13.81 -2.02
C ILE A 34 -7.61 -14.48 -3.12
N HIS A 35 -6.53 -13.82 -3.61
CA HIS A 35 -5.64 -14.36 -4.62
C HIS A 35 -4.29 -13.63 -4.60
N GLY A 36 -3.21 -14.38 -4.78
CA GLY A 36 -1.85 -13.85 -4.93
C GLY A 36 -1.39 -12.94 -3.78
N ASN A 37 -0.66 -11.90 -4.14
CA ASN A 37 -0.08 -10.92 -3.21
C ASN A 37 -0.84 -9.59 -3.15
N TYR A 38 -1.81 -9.36 -4.05
CA TYR A 38 -2.43 -8.03 -4.22
C TYR A 38 -3.96 -8.05 -4.33
N CYS A 39 -4.59 -9.20 -4.62
CA CYS A 39 -6.04 -9.25 -4.78
C CYS A 39 -6.75 -9.41 -3.44
N GLY A 40 -7.30 -8.34 -2.91
CA GLY A 40 -8.04 -8.29 -1.64
C GLY A 40 -7.65 -7.07 -0.80
N PRO A 41 -8.25 -6.91 0.38
CA PRO A 41 -7.88 -5.84 1.30
C PRO A 41 -6.43 -5.98 1.80
N GLY A 42 -5.62 -4.96 1.57
CA GLY A 42 -4.18 -4.96 1.84
C GLY A 42 -3.37 -5.64 0.73
N ASN A 43 -2.05 -5.71 0.92
CA ASN A 43 -1.18 -6.42 -0.02
C ASN A 43 0.13 -6.85 0.65
N ASN A 44 0.89 -7.70 -0.04
CA ASN A 44 2.17 -8.22 0.40
C ASN A 44 3.36 -7.51 -0.30
N ALA A 45 3.23 -6.22 -0.66
CA ALA A 45 4.35 -5.49 -1.21
C ALA A 45 5.59 -5.57 -0.30
N PRO A 46 6.80 -5.73 -0.83
CA PRO A 46 7.19 -5.59 -2.23
C PRO A 46 7.23 -6.91 -3.04
N LEU A 47 6.52 -7.97 -2.63
CA LEU A 47 6.51 -9.22 -3.38
C LEU A 47 5.99 -9.00 -4.80
N ALA A 48 6.55 -9.74 -5.76
CA ALA A 48 6.07 -9.67 -7.14
C ALA A 48 4.67 -10.31 -7.26
N PRO A 49 3.81 -9.82 -8.17
CA PRO A 49 2.58 -10.49 -8.53
C PRO A 49 2.85 -11.91 -9.05
N VAL A 50 1.97 -12.85 -8.70
CA VAL A 50 2.15 -14.28 -9.06
C VAL A 50 1.62 -14.62 -10.45
N ASP A 51 0.68 -13.85 -10.98
CA ASP A 51 0.08 -14.02 -12.30
C ASP A 51 -0.55 -12.73 -12.86
N ALA A 52 -1.26 -12.84 -13.98
CA ALA A 52 -1.87 -11.69 -14.65
C ALA A 52 -2.99 -11.04 -13.84
N LEU A 53 -3.78 -11.82 -13.07
CA LEU A 53 -4.83 -11.29 -12.21
C LEU A 53 -4.23 -10.53 -11.02
N ASP A 54 -3.24 -11.11 -10.38
CA ASP A 54 -2.55 -10.48 -9.27
C ASP A 54 -1.81 -9.20 -9.70
N ALA A 55 -1.27 -9.18 -10.92
CA ALA A 55 -0.69 -7.97 -11.52
C ALA A 55 -1.76 -6.89 -11.79
N ALA A 56 -2.98 -7.26 -12.16
CA ALA A 56 -4.08 -6.31 -12.29
C ALA A 56 -4.46 -5.71 -10.93
N CYS A 57 -4.53 -6.52 -9.88
CA CYS A 57 -4.76 -6.07 -8.51
C CYS A 57 -3.64 -5.15 -8.02
N ALA A 58 -2.36 -5.47 -8.29
CA ALA A 58 -1.23 -4.61 -7.95
C ALA A 58 -1.30 -3.23 -8.62
N ARG A 59 -1.73 -3.16 -9.89
CA ARG A 59 -1.97 -1.88 -10.57
C ARG A 59 -3.11 -1.09 -9.96
N HIS A 60 -4.16 -1.77 -9.50
CA HIS A 60 -5.26 -1.14 -8.78
C HIS A 60 -4.79 -0.56 -7.44
N ASP A 61 -4.03 -1.31 -6.67
CA ASP A 61 -3.44 -0.82 -5.42
C ASP A 61 -2.55 0.42 -5.65
N ALA A 62 -1.71 0.39 -6.70
CA ALA A 62 -0.84 1.49 -7.06
C ALA A 62 -1.59 2.77 -7.48
N CYS A 63 -2.83 2.66 -7.99
CA CYS A 63 -3.68 3.81 -8.33
C CYS A 63 -4.68 4.20 -7.23
N THR A 64 -4.66 3.48 -6.11
CA THR A 64 -5.49 3.77 -4.94
C THR A 64 -4.68 4.57 -3.92
N PRO A 65 -5.14 5.76 -3.49
CA PRO A 65 -4.46 6.52 -2.44
C PRO A 65 -4.41 5.74 -1.11
N ASN A 66 -3.34 5.92 -0.34
CA ASN A 66 -3.18 5.24 0.96
C ASN A 66 -4.31 5.56 1.95
N ASP A 67 -4.84 6.78 1.91
CA ASP A 67 -5.85 7.28 2.84
C ASP A 67 -7.16 7.66 2.12
N GLY A 68 -7.49 6.98 1.02
CA GLY A 68 -8.65 7.33 0.23
C GLY A 68 -9.24 6.18 -0.56
N LEU A 69 -10.30 6.50 -1.29
CA LEU A 69 -10.92 5.57 -2.22
C LEU A 69 -10.25 5.66 -3.59
N PRO A 70 -10.20 4.57 -4.36
CA PRO A 70 -9.75 4.58 -5.73
C PRO A 70 -10.65 5.48 -6.60
N SER A 71 -10.12 5.99 -7.69
CA SER A 71 -10.95 6.66 -8.68
C SER A 71 -11.85 5.66 -9.40
N LYS A 72 -12.97 6.15 -9.95
CA LYS A 72 -13.84 5.31 -10.79
C LYS A 72 -13.07 4.69 -11.98
N ALA A 73 -12.14 5.42 -12.57
CA ALA A 73 -11.30 4.92 -13.66
C ALA A 73 -10.36 3.80 -13.20
N CYS A 74 -9.84 3.88 -11.96
CA CYS A 74 -9.03 2.84 -11.34
C CYS A 74 -9.83 1.54 -11.19
N ASN A 75 -11.03 1.61 -10.62
CA ASN A 75 -11.93 0.46 -10.46
C ASN A 75 -12.33 -0.14 -11.81
N LEU A 76 -12.69 0.70 -12.79
CA LEU A 76 -13.08 0.24 -14.13
C LEU A 76 -11.92 -0.50 -14.83
N ARG A 77 -10.69 -0.02 -14.66
CA ARG A 77 -9.53 -0.73 -15.24
C ARG A 77 -9.37 -2.11 -14.63
N LEU A 78 -9.43 -2.25 -13.31
CA LEU A 78 -9.38 -3.55 -12.64
C LEU A 78 -10.51 -4.47 -13.13
N GLN A 79 -11.74 -3.96 -13.20
CA GLN A 79 -12.88 -4.71 -13.71
C GLN A 79 -12.61 -5.28 -15.10
N VAL A 80 -12.24 -4.43 -16.06
CA VAL A 80 -12.00 -4.86 -17.45
C VAL A 80 -10.83 -5.82 -17.57
N GLU A 81 -9.76 -5.63 -16.83
CA GLU A 81 -8.62 -6.54 -16.84
C GLU A 81 -9.00 -7.90 -16.26
N ALA A 82 -9.74 -7.94 -15.16
CA ALA A 82 -10.20 -9.18 -14.55
C ALA A 82 -11.24 -9.91 -15.41
N GLU A 83 -12.18 -9.20 -16.06
CA GLU A 83 -13.13 -9.78 -17.02
C GLU A 83 -12.40 -10.48 -18.16
N ARG A 84 -11.37 -9.87 -18.75
CA ARG A 84 -10.59 -10.50 -19.81
C ARG A 84 -9.94 -11.81 -19.38
N ILE A 85 -9.48 -11.87 -18.11
CA ILE A 85 -8.88 -13.10 -17.57
C ILE A 85 -9.96 -14.15 -17.30
N ALA A 86 -11.11 -13.76 -16.80
CA ALA A 86 -12.25 -14.65 -16.57
C ALA A 86 -12.76 -15.29 -17.88
N ASP A 87 -12.71 -14.54 -18.96
CA ASP A 87 -13.19 -14.96 -20.28
C ASP A 87 -12.13 -15.72 -21.10
N ASP A 88 -10.86 -15.70 -20.69
CA ASP A 88 -9.76 -16.33 -21.43
C ASP A 88 -9.73 -17.85 -21.19
N PRO A 89 -10.09 -18.68 -22.17
CA PRO A 89 -10.11 -20.14 -22.03
C PRO A 89 -8.73 -20.78 -21.83
N ARG A 90 -7.66 -20.02 -22.03
CA ARG A 90 -6.27 -20.47 -21.79
C ARG A 90 -5.89 -20.43 -20.33
N GLN A 91 -6.65 -19.72 -19.51
CA GLN A 91 -6.46 -19.67 -18.07
C GLN A 91 -7.08 -20.89 -17.39
N SER A 92 -6.55 -21.26 -16.22
CA SER A 92 -7.14 -22.34 -15.45
C SER A 92 -8.59 -22.02 -15.04
N PRO A 93 -9.47 -23.00 -14.90
CA PRO A 93 -10.84 -22.77 -14.44
C PRO A 93 -10.90 -22.02 -13.11
N GLU A 94 -10.01 -22.34 -12.19
CA GLU A 94 -9.94 -21.73 -10.86
C GLU A 94 -9.59 -20.22 -10.97
N LEU A 95 -8.58 -19.88 -11.78
CA LEU A 95 -8.19 -18.49 -11.99
C LEU A 95 -9.32 -17.68 -12.64
N ARG A 96 -10.02 -18.28 -13.61
CA ARG A 96 -11.16 -17.65 -14.27
C ARG A 96 -12.29 -17.34 -13.30
N ILE A 97 -12.58 -18.26 -12.37
CA ILE A 97 -13.60 -18.05 -11.33
C ILE A 97 -13.19 -16.89 -10.41
N VAL A 98 -11.95 -16.90 -9.91
CA VAL A 98 -11.45 -15.83 -9.04
C VAL A 98 -11.43 -14.50 -9.77
N ALA A 99 -11.03 -14.49 -11.04
CA ALA A 99 -11.04 -13.27 -11.86
C ALA A 99 -12.47 -12.70 -12.01
N GLY A 100 -13.47 -13.55 -12.20
CA GLY A 100 -14.89 -13.15 -12.21
C GLY A 100 -15.34 -12.52 -10.88
N VAL A 101 -14.89 -13.07 -9.76
CA VAL A 101 -15.16 -12.49 -8.43
C VAL A 101 -14.51 -11.11 -8.29
N VAL A 102 -13.24 -10.97 -8.70
CA VAL A 102 -12.53 -9.69 -8.68
C VAL A 102 -13.20 -8.66 -9.58
N ALA A 103 -13.60 -9.04 -10.79
CA ALA A 103 -14.31 -8.16 -11.72
C ALA A 103 -15.63 -7.64 -11.12
N SER A 104 -16.42 -8.55 -10.54
CA SER A 104 -17.69 -8.20 -9.87
C SER A 104 -17.46 -7.27 -8.68
N GLY A 105 -16.44 -7.54 -7.87
CA GLY A 105 -16.06 -6.68 -6.76
C GLY A 105 -15.65 -5.28 -7.22
N ALA A 106 -14.83 -5.19 -8.27
CA ALA A 106 -14.40 -3.90 -8.83
C ALA A 106 -15.56 -3.07 -9.40
N ALA A 107 -16.57 -3.73 -9.99
CA ALA A 107 -17.75 -3.07 -10.53
C ALA A 107 -18.60 -2.35 -9.48
N ILE A 108 -18.66 -2.87 -8.26
CA ILE A 108 -19.46 -2.32 -7.15
C ILE A 108 -18.63 -1.57 -6.12
N MET A 109 -17.31 -1.51 -6.29
CA MET A 109 -16.39 -0.87 -5.34
C MET A 109 -16.65 0.63 -5.24
N PRO A 110 -16.72 1.19 -4.03
CA PRO A 110 -16.82 2.64 -3.85
C PRO A 110 -15.65 3.36 -4.52
N SER A 111 -15.92 4.51 -5.09
CA SER A 111 -14.90 5.36 -5.70
C SER A 111 -14.91 6.76 -5.12
N ALA A 112 -13.77 7.43 -5.17
CA ALA A 112 -13.68 8.84 -4.84
C ALA A 112 -14.61 9.67 -5.74
N ALA A 113 -15.27 10.69 -5.15
CA ALA A 113 -16.04 11.63 -5.92
C ALA A 113 -15.14 12.30 -6.99
N PRO A 114 -15.67 12.56 -8.19
CA PRO A 114 -14.90 13.28 -9.21
C PRO A 114 -14.45 14.63 -8.63
N GLY A 115 -13.14 14.88 -8.63
CA GLY A 115 -12.59 16.15 -8.17
C GLY A 115 -13.29 17.28 -8.92
N ARG A 116 -13.82 18.27 -8.17
CA ARG A 116 -14.38 19.47 -8.76
C ARG A 116 -13.26 20.18 -9.51
N SER A 117 -13.19 19.99 -10.83
CA SER A 117 -12.27 20.74 -11.67
C SER A 117 -12.61 22.21 -11.51
N THR A 118 -11.83 22.94 -10.73
CA THR A 118 -11.87 24.40 -10.75
C THR A 118 -11.40 24.83 -12.13
N ARG A 119 -12.37 25.01 -13.03
CA ARG A 119 -12.14 25.66 -14.31
C ARG A 119 -11.59 27.05 -13.97
N ARG A 120 -10.27 27.23 -14.07
CA ARG A 120 -9.63 28.54 -13.97
C ARG A 120 -10.18 29.36 -15.13
N THR A 121 -11.11 30.25 -14.83
CA THR A 121 -11.57 31.27 -15.78
C THR A 121 -10.37 32.18 -16.02
N VAL A 122 -9.70 32.00 -17.15
CA VAL A 122 -8.75 32.97 -17.65
C VAL A 122 -9.60 34.15 -18.12
N THR A 123 -9.76 35.12 -17.25
CA THR A 123 -10.26 36.43 -17.63
C THR A 123 -9.13 37.09 -18.42
N GLY A 124 -9.21 36.99 -19.74
CA GLY A 124 -8.41 37.81 -20.63
C GLY A 124 -8.80 39.27 -20.44
N GLY A 125 -7.96 40.00 -19.73
CA GLY A 125 -7.99 41.47 -19.76
C GLY A 125 -7.59 41.91 -21.16
N VAL A 126 -8.52 42.40 -21.92
CA VAL A 126 -8.25 43.24 -23.08
C VAL A 126 -8.08 44.63 -22.52
N GLU A 127 -6.85 45.11 -22.49
CA GLU A 127 -6.55 46.54 -22.30
C GLU A 127 -6.35 47.12 -23.68
N ASP A 128 -7.18 48.17 -23.96
CA ASP A 128 -7.05 49.11 -25.06
C ASP A 128 -5.86 50.06 -24.82
#